data_026549e53de7ec864564943203467a6a
#
_entry.id   026549e53de7ec864564943203467a6a
#
_cell.length_a   1.000
_cell.length_b   1.000
_cell.length_c   1.000
_cell.angle_alpha   90.00
_cell.angle_beta   90.00
_cell.angle_gamma   90.00
#
_symmetry.space_group_name_H-M   'P 1'
#
loop_
_entity.id
_entity.type
_entity.pdbx_description
1 polymer ?
#
loop_
_entity_poly.entity_id
_entity_poly.type
_entity_poly.pdbx_seq_one_letter_code
_entity_poly.pdbx_strand_id
1 'polypeptide(L)'
;MTMTIQEAYLRSLQKNEQNLANGGIKLDPGRFVLLFNEAQDRLIRYYLNRKDDETIRSIQTLLVYWESLNKINHIDDPESTSFGLPDDYLWFSNIKGAFSYKGCEVGDFVMWEAKNENVHELLGDDNNRPSFDYRETFYTIGDGKVVVYESGFRTEEVKMTYYRRPVRVDLSGYINAAGIQSTDIDPELPDYLVEEILDMVAKQFNLNENELQRYRFDKDNVASFR
;
A
#
# COMPACT_ATOMS: atom_id res chain seq x y z
N MET A 1 1.52 -7.74 -23.15
CA MET A 1 0.12 -7.25 -23.05
C MET A 1 -0.26 -7.41 -21.58
N THR A 2 -0.88 -6.41 -21.00
CA THR A 2 -1.44 -6.52 -19.64
C THR A 2 -2.87 -7.05 -19.76
N MET A 3 -3.24 -7.98 -18.88
CA MET A 3 -4.59 -8.56 -18.81
C MET A 3 -5.62 -7.46 -18.53
N THR A 4 -6.68 -7.39 -19.33
CA THR A 4 -7.77 -6.44 -19.06
C THR A 4 -8.66 -6.91 -17.92
N ILE A 5 -9.34 -5.98 -17.25
CA ILE A 5 -10.25 -6.33 -16.15
C ILE A 5 -11.42 -7.21 -16.61
N GLN A 6 -11.89 -7.01 -17.84
CA GLN A 6 -12.92 -7.85 -18.44
C GLN A 6 -12.43 -9.29 -18.67
N GLU A 7 -11.20 -9.47 -19.15
CA GLU A 7 -10.58 -10.79 -19.28
C GLU A 7 -10.38 -11.45 -17.92
N ALA A 8 -9.90 -10.70 -16.92
CA ALA A 8 -9.75 -11.17 -15.55
C ALA A 8 -11.08 -11.65 -14.96
N TYR A 9 -12.17 -10.92 -15.20
CA TYR A 9 -13.52 -11.31 -14.76
C TYR A 9 -13.98 -12.60 -15.41
N LEU A 10 -13.82 -12.73 -16.75
CA LEU A 10 -14.19 -13.94 -17.47
C LEU A 10 -13.41 -15.18 -16.98
N ARG A 11 -12.11 -15.04 -16.76
CA ARG A 11 -11.27 -16.11 -16.18
C ARG A 11 -11.72 -16.47 -14.76
N SER A 12 -12.09 -15.50 -13.95
CA SER A 12 -12.63 -15.73 -12.61
C SER A 12 -13.96 -16.51 -12.66
N LEU A 13 -14.84 -16.18 -13.59
CA LEU A 13 -16.08 -16.96 -13.80
C LEU A 13 -15.77 -18.42 -14.17
N GLN A 14 -14.85 -18.66 -15.10
CA GLN A 14 -14.46 -20.02 -15.50
C GLN A 14 -13.87 -20.82 -14.32
N LYS A 15 -13.00 -20.19 -13.50
CA LYS A 15 -12.44 -20.86 -12.29
C LYS A 15 -13.54 -21.21 -11.28
N ASN A 16 -14.57 -20.38 -11.15
CA ASN A 16 -15.68 -20.62 -10.22
C ASN A 16 -16.71 -21.62 -10.77
N GLU A 17 -17.03 -21.59 -12.06
CA GLU A 17 -17.98 -22.52 -12.69
C GLU A 17 -17.50 -23.98 -12.62
N GLN A 18 -16.20 -24.22 -12.72
CA GLN A 18 -15.62 -25.57 -12.54
C GLN A 18 -15.87 -26.14 -11.14
N ASN A 19 -16.05 -25.28 -10.14
CA ASN A 19 -16.29 -25.65 -8.75
C ASN A 19 -17.79 -25.70 -8.38
N LEU A 20 -18.67 -25.13 -9.19
CA LEU A 20 -20.11 -24.98 -8.93
C LEU A 20 -20.95 -25.97 -9.75
N ALA A 21 -20.69 -27.25 -9.62
CA ALA A 21 -21.46 -28.30 -10.32
C ALA A 21 -22.98 -28.31 -10.00
N ASN A 22 -23.47 -27.53 -9.03
CA ASN A 22 -24.88 -27.56 -8.58
C ASN A 22 -25.42 -26.18 -8.22
N GLY A 23 -25.60 -25.29 -9.20
CA GLY A 23 -26.53 -24.14 -9.05
C GLY A 23 -26.15 -23.08 -8.01
N GLY A 24 -24.86 -22.85 -7.78
CA GLY A 24 -24.36 -21.85 -6.84
C GLY A 24 -24.63 -20.39 -7.24
N ILE A 25 -24.40 -19.49 -6.32
CA ILE A 25 -24.56 -18.04 -6.51
C ILE A 25 -23.56 -17.57 -7.58
N LYS A 26 -24.02 -16.79 -8.56
CA LYS A 26 -23.14 -16.21 -9.57
C LYS A 26 -22.29 -15.10 -8.96
N LEU A 27 -21.02 -15.05 -9.38
CA LEU A 27 -20.14 -13.94 -9.08
C LEU A 27 -20.54 -12.72 -9.91
N ASP A 28 -21.20 -11.74 -9.30
CA ASP A 28 -21.56 -10.49 -9.97
C ASP A 28 -20.34 -9.55 -10.10
N PRO A 29 -20.38 -8.58 -11.04
CA PRO A 29 -19.27 -7.65 -11.27
C PRO A 29 -18.84 -6.87 -10.05
N GLY A 30 -19.77 -6.35 -9.26
CA GLY A 30 -19.45 -5.56 -8.07
C GLY A 30 -18.76 -6.40 -6.98
N ARG A 31 -19.22 -7.63 -6.76
CA ARG A 31 -18.59 -8.57 -5.83
C ARG A 31 -17.21 -9.01 -6.32
N PHE A 32 -17.05 -9.22 -7.63
CA PHE A 32 -15.74 -9.53 -8.21
C PHE A 32 -14.74 -8.41 -7.95
N VAL A 33 -15.09 -7.15 -8.25
CA VAL A 33 -14.23 -5.97 -8.03
C VAL A 33 -13.82 -5.83 -6.56
N LEU A 34 -14.76 -6.04 -5.64
CA LEU A 34 -14.47 -6.00 -4.20
C LEU A 34 -13.44 -7.06 -3.81
N LEU A 35 -13.68 -8.33 -4.20
CA LEU A 35 -12.79 -9.44 -3.88
C LEU A 35 -11.42 -9.30 -4.56
N PHE A 36 -11.39 -8.79 -5.79
CA PHE A 36 -10.15 -8.57 -6.52
C PHE A 36 -9.28 -7.52 -5.81
N ASN A 37 -9.83 -6.36 -5.48
CA ASN A 37 -9.11 -5.30 -4.78
C ASN A 37 -8.62 -5.75 -3.40
N GLU A 38 -9.41 -6.53 -2.66
CA GLU A 38 -8.99 -7.09 -1.37
C GLU A 38 -7.85 -8.11 -1.53
N ALA A 39 -7.94 -8.99 -2.54
CA ALA A 39 -6.90 -9.97 -2.84
C ALA A 39 -5.59 -9.29 -3.31
N GLN A 40 -5.70 -8.23 -4.14
CA GLN A 40 -4.58 -7.41 -4.58
C GLN A 40 -3.84 -6.77 -3.40
N ASP A 41 -4.57 -6.11 -2.49
CA ASP A 41 -3.99 -5.51 -1.29
C ASP A 41 -3.29 -6.56 -0.40
N ARG A 42 -3.88 -7.74 -0.26
CA ARG A 42 -3.33 -8.85 0.53
C ARG A 42 -2.06 -9.42 -0.09
N LEU A 43 -2.04 -9.61 -1.41
CA LEU A 43 -0.88 -10.12 -2.14
C LEU A 43 0.31 -9.17 -2.03
N ILE A 44 0.09 -7.88 -2.24
CA ILE A 44 1.16 -6.87 -2.16
C ILE A 44 1.74 -6.80 -0.75
N ARG A 45 0.90 -6.77 0.28
CA ARG A 45 1.38 -6.79 1.67
C ARG A 45 2.18 -8.06 1.98
N TYR A 46 1.76 -9.20 1.46
CA TYR A 46 2.49 -10.44 1.62
C TYR A 46 3.89 -10.35 1.00
N TYR A 47 4.01 -9.81 -0.22
CA TYR A 47 5.29 -9.62 -0.91
C TYR A 47 6.21 -8.63 -0.20
N LEU A 48 5.69 -7.49 0.24
CA LEU A 48 6.47 -6.49 0.99
C LEU A 48 6.98 -7.02 2.33
N ASN A 49 6.20 -7.86 3.00
CA ASN A 49 6.59 -8.46 4.29
C ASN A 49 7.65 -9.55 4.15
N ARG A 50 7.70 -10.28 3.04
CA ARG A 50 8.70 -11.33 2.81
C ARG A 50 10.11 -10.80 2.70
N LYS A 51 10.28 -9.59 2.19
CA LYS A 51 11.57 -8.90 2.03
C LYS A 51 12.62 -9.69 1.22
N ASP A 52 12.22 -10.65 0.40
CA ASP A 52 13.15 -11.33 -0.50
C ASP A 52 13.21 -10.58 -1.84
N ASP A 53 14.40 -10.46 -2.40
CA ASP A 53 14.68 -9.64 -3.58
C ASP A 53 13.90 -10.10 -4.82
N GLU A 54 13.65 -11.39 -4.98
CA GLU A 54 12.92 -11.94 -6.12
C GLU A 54 11.44 -11.55 -6.06
N THR A 55 10.85 -11.69 -4.89
CA THR A 55 9.44 -11.33 -4.64
C THR A 55 9.22 -9.82 -4.78
N ILE A 56 10.14 -9.01 -4.25
CA ILE A 56 10.07 -7.55 -4.35
C ILE A 56 10.18 -7.08 -5.81
N ARG A 57 11.02 -7.72 -6.63
CA ARG A 57 11.13 -7.43 -8.07
C ARG A 57 9.81 -7.63 -8.81
N SER A 58 8.98 -8.54 -8.38
CA SER A 58 7.69 -8.82 -9.00
C SER A 58 6.71 -7.64 -8.92
N ILE A 59 6.84 -6.78 -7.91
CA ILE A 59 6.01 -5.60 -7.70
C ILE A 59 6.71 -4.28 -8.00
N GLN A 60 7.84 -4.31 -8.74
CA GLN A 60 8.60 -3.09 -9.12
C GLN A 60 7.80 -2.06 -9.90
N THR A 61 6.73 -2.45 -10.57
CA THR A 61 5.81 -1.52 -11.25
C THR A 61 5.17 -0.51 -10.29
N LEU A 62 5.13 -0.83 -9.00
CA LEU A 62 4.59 0.04 -7.93
C LEU A 62 5.67 0.92 -7.28
N LEU A 63 6.95 0.75 -7.66
CA LEU A 63 8.06 1.49 -7.06
C LEU A 63 8.20 2.88 -7.68
N VAL A 64 8.06 3.90 -6.85
CA VAL A 64 8.29 5.31 -7.21
C VAL A 64 9.69 5.71 -6.73
N TYR A 65 10.50 6.25 -7.64
CA TYR A 65 11.88 6.63 -7.37
C TYR A 65 12.01 8.12 -7.10
N TRP A 66 12.59 8.47 -5.95
CA TRP A 66 13.04 9.80 -5.59
C TRP A 66 11.99 10.90 -5.78
N GLU A 67 10.76 10.61 -5.39
CA GLU A 67 9.69 11.61 -5.34
C GLU A 67 10.01 12.68 -4.29
N SER A 68 9.91 13.95 -4.69
CA SER A 68 10.10 15.08 -3.78
C SER A 68 8.89 15.26 -2.89
N LEU A 69 9.11 15.20 -1.59
CA LEU A 69 8.04 15.37 -0.61
C LEU A 69 7.69 16.84 -0.40
N ASN A 70 6.40 17.11 -0.23
CA ASN A 70 5.93 18.47 0.06
C ASN A 70 6.30 18.88 1.48
N LYS A 71 7.05 19.99 1.62
CA LYS A 71 7.40 20.57 2.92
C LYS A 71 6.16 21.10 3.62
N ILE A 72 5.94 20.67 4.84
CA ILE A 72 4.88 21.19 5.71
C ILE A 72 5.50 22.27 6.58
N ASN A 73 5.09 23.52 6.39
CA ASN A 73 5.57 24.63 7.20
C ASN A 73 4.93 24.55 8.60
N HIS A 74 5.59 23.89 9.55
CA HIS A 74 5.27 24.03 10.95
C HIS A 74 6.12 25.18 11.53
N ILE A 75 5.44 26.19 12.07
CA ILE A 75 6.06 27.40 12.62
C ILE A 75 6.71 27.14 13.99
N ASP A 76 6.43 25.98 14.61
CA ASP A 76 6.59 25.83 16.06
C ASP A 76 7.75 24.95 16.52
N ASP A 77 8.52 24.32 15.62
CA ASP A 77 9.67 23.50 16.04
C ASP A 77 10.93 23.89 15.26
N PRO A 78 11.85 24.64 15.91
CA PRO A 78 13.09 25.06 15.27
C PRO A 78 14.11 23.92 15.07
N GLU A 79 13.86 22.75 15.66
CA GLU A 79 14.77 21.61 15.62
C GLU A 79 14.29 20.48 14.68
N SER A 80 13.21 20.70 13.95
CA SER A 80 12.72 19.72 12.98
C SER A 80 12.02 20.36 11.77
N THR A 81 12.03 19.62 10.67
CA THR A 81 11.26 19.96 9.47
C THR A 81 10.40 18.78 9.05
N SER A 82 9.12 19.04 8.79
CA SER A 82 8.14 18.02 8.40
C SER A 82 7.85 18.03 6.91
N PHE A 83 7.68 16.85 6.33
CA PHE A 83 7.33 16.63 4.93
C PHE A 83 6.15 15.67 4.83
N GLY A 84 5.14 16.02 4.02
CA GLY A 84 3.96 15.18 3.80
C GLY A 84 4.31 13.93 3.00
N LEU A 85 3.78 12.77 3.44
CA LEU A 85 3.82 11.56 2.63
C LEU A 85 2.86 11.70 1.44
N PRO A 86 3.18 11.10 0.28
CA PRO A 86 2.26 11.03 -0.85
C PRO A 86 0.95 10.30 -0.48
N ASP A 87 -0.17 10.70 -1.09
CA ASP A 87 -1.49 10.10 -0.82
C ASP A 87 -1.54 8.60 -1.17
N ASP A 88 -0.74 8.18 -2.14
CA ASP A 88 -0.62 6.80 -2.59
C ASP A 88 0.47 6.00 -1.88
N TYR A 89 1.14 6.58 -0.88
CA TYR A 89 2.17 5.90 -0.09
C TYR A 89 1.67 4.59 0.54
N LEU A 90 2.42 3.51 0.35
CA LEU A 90 2.14 2.21 0.94
C LEU A 90 3.30 1.70 1.81
N TRP A 91 4.53 1.71 1.27
CA TRP A 91 5.68 1.13 1.95
C TRP A 91 6.97 1.87 1.63
N PHE A 92 7.72 2.17 2.68
CA PHE A 92 9.01 2.85 2.59
C PHE A 92 10.11 1.94 2.00
N SER A 93 10.95 2.53 1.16
CA SER A 93 12.16 1.87 0.64
C SER A 93 13.42 2.61 1.02
N ASN A 94 13.54 3.89 0.63
CA ASN A 94 14.72 4.70 0.88
C ASN A 94 14.39 6.20 0.90
N ILE A 95 15.26 7.00 1.53
CA ILE A 95 15.11 8.44 1.66
C ILE A 95 16.46 9.14 1.50
N LYS A 96 16.46 10.33 0.94
CA LYS A 96 17.59 11.25 0.94
C LYS A 96 17.12 12.68 1.11
N GLY A 97 17.97 13.53 1.67
CA GLY A 97 17.68 14.94 1.88
C GLY A 97 18.76 15.86 1.34
N ALA A 98 18.38 17.04 0.91
CA ALA A 98 19.26 18.15 0.63
C ALA A 98 19.19 19.14 1.81
N PHE A 99 20.36 19.60 2.24
CA PHE A 99 20.51 20.39 3.47
C PHE A 99 21.18 21.72 3.18
N SER A 100 20.89 22.73 4.02
CA SER A 100 21.56 24.03 4.00
C SER A 100 22.15 24.39 5.36
N TYR A 101 23.26 25.11 5.34
CA TYR A 101 23.90 25.64 6.52
C TYR A 101 24.27 27.11 6.28
N LYS A 102 23.80 28.01 7.14
CA LYS A 102 24.01 29.46 7.00
C LYS A 102 23.64 30.00 5.61
N GLY A 103 22.60 29.43 4.99
CA GLY A 103 22.13 29.83 3.67
C GLY A 103 22.94 29.28 2.49
N CYS A 104 23.92 28.42 2.72
CA CYS A 104 24.64 27.70 1.65
C CYS A 104 24.16 26.26 1.58
N GLU A 105 23.94 25.78 0.35
CA GLU A 105 23.65 24.37 0.12
C GLU A 105 24.86 23.52 0.51
N VAL A 106 24.59 22.45 1.28
CA VAL A 106 25.61 21.54 1.79
C VAL A 106 25.18 20.14 1.42
N GLY A 107 25.80 19.50 0.52
CA GLY A 107 25.55 18.15 0.02
C GLY A 107 24.80 17.17 0.92
N ASP A 108 24.71 15.93 0.50
CA ASP A 108 23.90 14.89 1.16
C ASP A 108 24.41 14.56 2.57
N PHE A 109 23.48 14.33 3.48
CA PHE A 109 23.73 13.78 4.83
C PHE A 109 23.32 12.31 4.86
N VAL A 110 23.95 11.57 5.75
CA VAL A 110 23.49 10.22 6.11
C VAL A 110 22.21 10.37 6.95
N MET A 111 21.12 9.79 6.48
CA MET A 111 19.83 9.82 7.15
C MET A 111 19.46 8.42 7.61
N TRP A 112 19.11 8.26 8.87
CA TRP A 112 18.65 6.97 9.40
C TRP A 112 17.29 7.11 10.09
N GLU A 113 16.51 6.04 10.08
CA GLU A 113 15.19 6.02 10.69
C GLU A 113 15.27 5.81 12.18
N ALA A 114 14.68 6.71 12.94
CA ALA A 114 14.53 6.60 14.39
C ALA A 114 13.09 6.22 14.75
N LYS A 115 12.92 5.50 15.86
CA LYS A 115 11.59 5.28 16.42
C LYS A 115 11.13 6.53 17.17
N ASN A 116 9.87 6.91 17.03
CA ASN A 116 9.30 8.06 17.72
C ASN A 116 9.52 8.03 19.24
N GLU A 117 9.54 6.84 19.82
CA GLU A 117 9.76 6.62 21.26
C GLU A 117 11.16 7.07 21.73
N ASN A 118 12.16 6.97 20.84
CA ASN A 118 13.56 7.22 21.16
C ASN A 118 14.03 8.65 20.81
N VAL A 119 13.20 9.45 20.17
CA VAL A 119 13.57 10.79 19.67
C VAL A 119 14.13 11.68 20.78
N HIS A 120 13.47 11.71 21.94
CA HIS A 120 13.91 12.54 23.06
C HIS A 120 15.30 12.15 23.59
N GLU A 121 15.58 10.86 23.66
CA GLU A 121 16.89 10.34 24.07
C GLU A 121 17.97 10.68 23.04
N LEU A 122 17.66 10.54 21.75
CA LEU A 122 18.58 10.82 20.65
C LEU A 122 18.94 12.31 20.56
N LEU A 123 17.99 13.21 20.79
CA LEU A 123 18.22 14.65 20.82
C LEU A 123 19.06 15.07 22.05
N GLY A 124 18.96 14.34 23.16
CA GLY A 124 19.71 14.57 24.38
C GLY A 124 21.14 13.96 24.39
N ASP A 125 21.45 13.08 23.44
CA ASP A 125 22.74 12.39 23.35
C ASP A 125 23.67 13.11 22.36
N ASP A 126 24.76 13.65 22.85
CA ASP A 126 25.74 14.38 22.04
C ASP A 126 26.34 13.54 20.88
N ASN A 127 26.33 12.22 20.98
CA ASN A 127 26.88 11.33 19.96
C ASN A 127 25.86 10.95 18.88
N ASN A 128 24.55 10.99 19.19
CA ASN A 128 23.51 10.52 18.31
C ASN A 128 22.57 11.65 17.81
N ARG A 129 22.69 12.85 18.35
CA ARG A 129 21.93 14.00 17.88
C ARG A 129 22.33 14.39 16.46
N PRO A 130 21.43 15.04 15.69
CA PRO A 130 21.77 15.57 14.37
C PRO A 130 23.02 16.43 14.39
N SER A 131 23.95 16.19 13.48
CA SER A 131 25.24 16.89 13.47
C SER A 131 25.63 17.33 12.05
N PHE A 132 25.87 18.64 11.92
CA PHE A 132 26.44 19.20 10.70
C PHE A 132 27.84 18.71 10.41
N ASP A 133 28.68 18.61 11.45
CA ASP A 133 30.10 18.25 11.30
C ASP A 133 30.27 16.80 10.82
N TYR A 134 29.44 15.90 11.31
CA TYR A 134 29.42 14.49 10.88
C TYR A 134 28.55 14.24 9.65
N ARG A 135 27.74 15.23 9.22
CA ARG A 135 26.75 15.12 8.14
C ARG A 135 25.77 13.96 8.37
N GLU A 136 25.27 13.88 9.56
CA GLU A 136 24.32 12.86 9.98
C GLU A 136 23.08 13.49 10.57
N THR A 137 21.94 12.87 10.26
CA THR A 137 20.67 13.18 10.88
C THR A 137 19.77 11.96 10.92
N PHE A 138 18.70 12.06 11.67
CA PHE A 138 17.68 11.03 11.70
C PHE A 138 16.31 11.61 11.37
N TYR A 139 15.43 10.71 10.98
CA TYR A 139 14.05 11.04 10.68
C TYR A 139 13.10 10.03 11.32
N THR A 140 11.85 10.41 11.48
CA THR A 140 10.75 9.52 11.87
C THR A 140 9.67 9.54 10.81
N ILE A 141 8.96 8.40 10.65
CA ILE A 141 7.80 8.30 9.76
C ILE A 141 6.57 8.00 10.63
N GLY A 142 5.55 8.82 10.50
CA GLY A 142 4.29 8.63 11.23
C GLY A 142 3.30 9.74 10.94
N ASP A 143 2.03 9.49 11.22
CA ASP A 143 0.95 10.48 11.05
C ASP A 143 0.91 11.15 9.67
N GLY A 144 1.15 10.34 8.61
CA GLY A 144 1.13 10.85 7.22
C GLY A 144 2.30 11.78 6.85
N LYS A 145 3.36 11.81 7.64
CA LYS A 145 4.52 12.69 7.42
C LYS A 145 5.86 12.03 7.76
N VAL A 146 6.92 12.59 7.18
CA VAL A 146 8.30 12.39 7.57
C VAL A 146 8.75 13.60 8.36
N VAL A 147 9.30 13.41 9.54
CA VAL A 147 9.90 14.47 10.35
C VAL A 147 11.38 14.27 10.36
N VAL A 148 12.14 15.23 9.83
CA VAL A 148 13.61 15.25 9.83
C VAL A 148 14.09 16.16 10.95
N TYR A 149 14.98 15.67 11.82
CA TYR A 149 15.49 16.42 12.95
C TYR A 149 16.76 17.18 12.56
N GLU A 150 16.94 18.38 13.09
CA GLU A 150 17.94 19.34 12.67
C GLU A 150 18.71 19.89 13.88
N SER A 151 19.99 20.23 13.68
CA SER A 151 20.79 20.90 14.70
C SER A 151 21.76 21.86 14.02
N GLY A 152 21.41 23.14 14.00
CA GLY A 152 22.21 24.20 13.38
C GLY A 152 22.22 24.24 11.85
N PHE A 153 21.61 23.27 11.17
CA PHE A 153 21.39 23.21 9.72
C PHE A 153 19.89 23.14 9.42
N ARG A 154 19.52 23.23 8.14
CA ARG A 154 18.11 23.13 7.69
C ARG A 154 17.96 22.12 6.57
N THR A 155 16.85 21.40 6.58
CA THR A 155 16.46 20.50 5.52
C THR A 155 15.65 21.27 4.49
N GLU A 156 16.16 21.35 3.26
CA GLU A 156 15.51 22.09 2.17
C GLU A 156 14.58 21.19 1.36
N GLU A 157 15.03 19.99 1.05
CA GLU A 157 14.29 19.03 0.25
C GLU A 157 14.46 17.63 0.82
N VAL A 158 13.41 16.83 0.75
CA VAL A 158 13.45 15.40 1.05
C VAL A 158 12.89 14.65 -0.15
N LYS A 159 13.65 13.68 -0.65
CA LYS A 159 13.24 12.75 -1.71
C LYS A 159 13.11 11.34 -1.15
N MET A 160 12.02 10.68 -1.49
CA MET A 160 11.70 9.34 -1.05
C MET A 160 11.56 8.37 -2.22
N THR A 161 12.05 7.17 -2.03
CA THR A 161 11.73 6.01 -2.84
C THR A 161 10.77 5.13 -2.02
N TYR A 162 9.63 4.82 -2.59
CA TYR A 162 8.58 4.08 -1.89
C TYR A 162 7.76 3.23 -2.85
N TYR A 163 7.07 2.23 -2.31
CA TYR A 163 6.05 1.49 -3.03
C TYR A 163 4.71 2.20 -2.83
N ARG A 164 4.05 2.53 -3.95
CA ARG A 164 2.73 3.13 -3.94
C ARG A 164 1.64 2.07 -3.88
N ARG A 165 0.47 2.48 -3.46
CA ARG A 165 -0.72 1.64 -3.58
C ARG A 165 -1.04 1.41 -5.06
N PRO A 166 -1.41 0.17 -5.44
CA PRO A 166 -1.89 -0.08 -6.80
C PRO A 166 -3.20 0.66 -7.03
N VAL A 167 -3.45 1.01 -8.29
CA VAL A 167 -4.74 1.53 -8.70
C VAL A 167 -5.80 0.47 -8.42
N ARG A 168 -6.92 0.89 -7.83
CA ARG A 168 -8.05 -0.01 -7.63
C ARG A 168 -8.71 -0.29 -8.96
N VAL A 169 -8.86 -1.57 -9.27
CA VAL A 169 -9.57 -2.00 -10.47
C VAL A 169 -11.06 -1.71 -10.32
N ASP A 170 -11.71 -1.46 -11.44
CA ASP A 170 -13.17 -1.38 -11.54
C ASP A 170 -13.64 -2.08 -12.83
N LEU A 171 -14.90 -2.51 -12.87
CA LEU A 171 -15.48 -3.21 -13.99
C LEU A 171 -16.83 -2.57 -14.32
N SER A 172 -17.07 -2.25 -15.58
CA SER A 172 -18.36 -1.71 -16.03
C SER A 172 -19.51 -2.68 -15.79
N GLY A 173 -20.73 -2.16 -15.66
CA GLY A 173 -21.96 -2.97 -15.60
C GLY A 173 -22.65 -3.02 -14.24
N TYR A 174 -22.21 -2.26 -13.26
CA TYR A 174 -22.91 -2.08 -11.98
C TYR A 174 -22.88 -0.63 -11.49
N ILE A 175 -23.69 -0.33 -10.50
CA ILE A 175 -23.68 0.97 -9.80
C ILE A 175 -22.94 0.76 -8.47
N ASN A 176 -21.89 1.55 -8.23
CA ASN A 176 -21.11 1.46 -7.02
C ASN A 176 -21.86 2.03 -5.79
N ALA A 177 -21.28 1.86 -4.60
CA ALA A 177 -21.88 2.34 -3.34
C ALA A 177 -22.13 3.86 -3.28
N ALA A 178 -21.47 4.64 -4.12
CA ALA A 178 -21.68 6.08 -4.23
C ALA A 178 -22.80 6.46 -5.23
N GLY A 179 -23.47 5.47 -5.84
CA GLY A 179 -24.52 5.70 -6.84
C GLY A 179 -24.00 6.08 -8.23
N ILE A 180 -22.72 5.91 -8.48
CA ILE A 180 -22.06 6.22 -9.75
C ILE A 180 -21.93 4.95 -10.57
N GLN A 181 -22.17 5.07 -11.89
CA GLN A 181 -21.96 3.95 -12.81
C GLN A 181 -20.47 3.62 -12.89
N SER A 182 -20.14 2.33 -12.71
CA SER A 182 -18.78 1.81 -12.80
C SER A 182 -18.22 1.90 -14.22
N THR A 183 -16.90 2.04 -14.31
CA THR A 183 -16.13 2.07 -15.57
C THR A 183 -15.00 1.05 -15.49
N ASP A 184 -14.52 0.58 -16.65
CA ASP A 184 -13.41 -0.36 -16.66
C ASP A 184 -12.10 0.33 -16.27
N ILE A 185 -11.45 -0.22 -15.26
CA ILE A 185 -10.10 0.16 -14.82
C ILE A 185 -9.27 -1.13 -14.76
N ASP A 186 -8.30 -1.23 -15.66
CA ASP A 186 -7.47 -2.43 -15.80
C ASP A 186 -6.45 -2.57 -14.67
N PRO A 187 -6.05 -3.82 -14.31
CA PRO A 187 -4.96 -4.08 -13.40
C PRO A 187 -3.62 -3.55 -13.94
N GLU A 188 -2.81 -2.94 -13.09
CA GLU A 188 -1.46 -2.48 -13.46
C GLU A 188 -0.36 -3.48 -13.10
N LEU A 189 -0.69 -4.54 -12.39
CA LEU A 189 0.24 -5.61 -12.06
C LEU A 189 0.49 -6.54 -13.26
N PRO A 190 1.65 -7.19 -13.34
CA PRO A 190 1.94 -8.19 -14.36
C PRO A 190 0.91 -9.35 -14.38
N ASP A 191 0.68 -9.92 -15.57
CA ASP A 191 -0.36 -10.94 -15.79
C ASP A 191 -0.25 -12.14 -14.84
N TYR A 192 0.97 -12.58 -14.50
CA TYR A 192 1.16 -13.71 -13.57
C TYR A 192 0.71 -13.38 -12.15
N LEU A 193 0.84 -12.12 -11.70
CA LEU A 193 0.31 -11.68 -10.39
C LEU A 193 -1.21 -11.52 -10.45
N VAL A 194 -1.75 -11.06 -11.57
CA VAL A 194 -3.20 -11.02 -11.77
C VAL A 194 -3.79 -12.44 -11.69
N GLU A 195 -3.16 -13.45 -12.30
CA GLU A 195 -3.58 -14.85 -12.17
C GLU A 195 -3.56 -15.34 -10.72
N GLU A 196 -2.54 -14.99 -9.94
CA GLU A 196 -2.46 -15.33 -8.52
C GLU A 196 -3.60 -14.66 -7.71
N ILE A 197 -3.91 -13.39 -8.04
CA ILE A 197 -5.06 -12.68 -7.47
C ILE A 197 -6.36 -13.41 -7.81
N LEU A 198 -6.54 -13.85 -9.07
CA LEU A 198 -7.73 -14.59 -9.47
C LEU A 198 -7.90 -15.92 -8.73
N ASP A 199 -6.81 -16.61 -8.44
CA ASP A 199 -6.85 -17.83 -7.60
C ASP A 199 -7.27 -17.53 -6.16
N MET A 200 -6.80 -16.40 -5.61
CA MET A 200 -7.23 -15.94 -4.29
C MET A 200 -8.72 -15.54 -4.28
N VAL A 201 -9.19 -14.85 -5.32
CA VAL A 201 -10.61 -14.48 -5.49
C VAL A 201 -11.49 -15.73 -5.55
N ALA A 202 -11.12 -16.72 -6.39
CA ALA A 202 -11.87 -17.98 -6.52
C ALA A 202 -11.93 -18.73 -5.18
N LYS A 203 -10.82 -18.82 -4.45
CA LYS A 203 -10.76 -19.45 -3.14
C LYS A 203 -11.63 -18.73 -2.11
N GLN A 204 -11.57 -17.42 -2.04
CA GLN A 204 -12.36 -16.62 -1.10
C GLN A 204 -13.86 -16.68 -1.41
N PHE A 205 -14.22 -16.63 -2.69
CA PHE A 205 -15.60 -16.77 -3.15
C PHE A 205 -16.19 -18.12 -2.71
N ASN A 206 -15.46 -19.21 -2.95
CA ASN A 206 -15.90 -20.56 -2.59
C ASN A 206 -16.01 -20.78 -1.08
N LEU A 207 -15.14 -20.18 -0.28
CA LEU A 207 -15.23 -20.23 1.19
C LEU A 207 -16.50 -19.54 1.69
N ASN A 208 -16.79 -18.35 1.18
CA ASN A 208 -17.97 -17.58 1.55
C ASN A 208 -19.27 -18.32 1.17
N GLU A 209 -19.32 -18.99 0.01
CA GLU A 209 -20.47 -19.78 -0.41
C GLU A 209 -20.70 -21.01 0.49
N ASN A 210 -19.63 -21.72 0.85
CA ASN A 210 -19.72 -22.86 1.75
C ASN A 210 -20.21 -22.47 3.15
N GLU A 211 -19.78 -21.34 3.68
CA GLU A 211 -20.28 -20.82 4.97
C GLU A 211 -21.76 -20.44 4.90
N LEU A 212 -22.20 -19.80 3.83
CA LEU A 212 -23.61 -19.47 3.61
C LEU A 212 -24.50 -20.73 3.49
N GLN A 213 -24.01 -21.76 2.80
CA GLN A 213 -24.75 -23.04 2.69
C GLN A 213 -24.84 -23.73 4.05
N ARG A 214 -23.78 -23.76 4.85
CA ARG A 214 -23.81 -24.28 6.23
C ARG A 214 -24.79 -23.52 7.09
N TYR A 215 -24.77 -22.19 7.05
CA TYR A 215 -25.70 -21.35 7.82
C TYR A 215 -27.16 -21.61 7.43
N ARG A 216 -27.48 -21.76 6.14
CA ARG A 216 -28.83 -22.10 5.68
C ARG A 216 -29.26 -23.48 6.16
N PHE A 217 -28.38 -24.47 6.04
CA PHE A 217 -28.63 -25.83 6.52
C PHE A 217 -28.90 -25.88 8.03
N ASP A 218 -28.11 -25.16 8.82
CA ASP A 218 -28.30 -25.08 10.27
C ASP A 218 -29.64 -24.39 10.63
N LYS A 219 -30.01 -23.33 9.92
CA LYS A 219 -31.28 -22.62 10.11
C LYS A 219 -32.49 -23.50 9.76
N ASP A 220 -32.41 -24.25 8.67
CA ASP A 220 -33.49 -25.15 8.26
C ASP A 220 -33.64 -26.33 9.23
N ASN A 221 -32.53 -26.86 9.77
CA ASN A 221 -32.58 -27.86 10.83
C ASN A 221 -33.22 -27.36 12.11
N VAL A 222 -32.91 -26.12 12.55
CA VAL A 222 -33.53 -25.51 13.71
C VAL A 222 -35.05 -25.28 13.51
N ALA A 223 -35.46 -24.95 12.28
CA ALA A 223 -36.88 -24.77 11.93
C ALA A 223 -37.66 -26.09 11.92
N SER A 224 -36.98 -27.22 11.61
CA SER A 224 -37.64 -28.54 11.61
C SER A 224 -37.84 -29.18 12.96
N PHE A 225 -37.26 -28.60 14.04
CA PHE A 225 -37.44 -29.05 15.42
C PHE A 225 -38.53 -28.25 16.19
N ARG A 226 -39.29 -27.40 15.52
CA ARG A 226 -40.50 -26.71 16.07
C ARG A 226 -41.76 -27.25 15.39
#